data_cfc89b2fc81124a12884210fe20f0041
#
_entry.id   cfc89b2fc81124a12884210fe20f0041
#
_cell.length_a   1.000
_cell.length_b   1.000
_cell.length_c   1.000
_cell.angle_alpha   90.00
_cell.angle_beta   90.00
_cell.angle_gamma   90.00
#
_symmetry.space_group_name_H-M   'P 1'
#
loop_
_entity.id
_entity.type
_entity.pdbx_description
1 polymer ?
#
loop_
_entity_poly.entity_id
_entity_poly.type
_entity_poly.pdbx_seq_one_letter_code
_entity_poly.pdbx_strand_id
1 'polypeptide(L)' 'MIVEVMLKPEIHDPQGEAIANACHRLGLGQVLGVRQGKRFEVELEGPADEAAVTAITNLARDLLSNPVIEDFTLHVG' A
#
# COMPACT_ATOMS: atom_id res chain seq x y z
N MET A 1 -14.52 1.06 1.62
CA MET A 1 -13.42 1.55 0.77
C MET A 1 -12.12 0.82 1.08
N ILE A 2 -11.26 0.71 0.11
CA ILE A 2 -9.96 0.07 0.27
C ILE A 2 -8.87 1.12 0.08
N VAL A 3 -7.92 1.17 0.99
CA VAL A 3 -6.72 2.02 0.86
C VAL A 3 -5.51 1.10 0.75
N GLU A 4 -4.77 1.23 -0.33
CA GLU A 4 -3.52 0.51 -0.54
C GLU A 4 -2.36 1.48 -0.40
N VAL A 5 -1.36 1.12 0.40
CA VAL A 5 -0.20 1.95 0.70
C VAL A 5 1.06 1.21 0.28
N MET A 6 1.88 1.85 -0.54
CA MET A 6 3.15 1.30 -1.01
C MET A 6 4.26 2.29 -0.79
N LEU A 7 5.47 1.80 -0.51
CA LEU A 7 6.65 2.65 -0.55
C LEU A 7 6.81 3.24 -1.96
N LYS A 8 7.23 4.49 -2.03
CA LYS A 8 7.56 5.12 -3.30
C LYS A 8 8.61 4.29 -4.04
N PRO A 9 8.59 4.25 -5.38
CA PRO A 9 9.51 3.40 -6.14
C PRO A 9 11.00 3.62 -5.83
N GLU A 10 11.38 4.85 -5.50
CA GLU A 10 12.76 5.22 -5.19
C GLU A 10 13.19 4.86 -3.76
N ILE A 11 12.24 4.46 -2.91
CA ILE A 11 12.52 4.10 -1.52
C ILE A 11 12.83 2.60 -1.45
N HIS A 12 13.96 2.28 -0.81
CA HIS A 12 14.38 0.90 -0.60
C HIS A 12 13.41 0.16 0.33
N ASP A 13 13.07 -1.08 -0.05
CA ASP A 13 12.17 -1.97 0.70
C ASP A 13 12.96 -3.18 1.22
N PRO A 14 13.50 -3.12 2.45
CA PRO A 14 14.32 -4.21 2.97
C PRO A 14 13.54 -5.52 3.17
N GLN A 15 12.24 -5.45 3.47
CA GLN A 15 11.41 -6.66 3.59
C GLN A 15 11.17 -7.30 2.23
N GLY A 16 10.89 -6.49 1.21
CA GLY A 16 10.73 -6.98 -0.15
C GLY A 16 12.01 -7.61 -0.67
N GLU A 17 13.15 -7.00 -0.38
CA GLU A 17 14.47 -7.55 -0.77
C GLU A 17 14.71 -8.89 -0.09
N ALA A 18 14.42 -9.02 1.20
CA ALA A 18 14.58 -10.27 1.93
C ALA A 18 13.70 -11.38 1.34
N ILE A 19 12.47 -11.05 0.95
CA ILE A 19 11.57 -12.00 0.31
C ILE A 19 12.12 -12.43 -1.05
N ALA A 20 12.59 -11.50 -1.87
CA ALA A 20 13.17 -11.81 -3.17
C ALA A 20 14.38 -12.73 -3.03
N ASN A 21 15.24 -12.47 -2.05
CA ASN A 21 16.39 -13.32 -1.77
C ASN A 21 15.96 -14.73 -1.34
N ALA A 22 14.92 -14.83 -0.52
CA ALA A 22 14.35 -16.11 -0.14
C ALA A 22 13.79 -16.87 -1.35
N CYS A 23 13.16 -16.18 -2.29
CA CYS A 23 12.69 -16.79 -3.53
C CYS A 23 13.83 -17.43 -4.31
N HIS A 24 14.97 -16.75 -4.41
CA HIS A 24 16.14 -17.28 -5.10
C HIS A 24 16.67 -18.55 -4.43
N ARG A 25 16.71 -18.56 -3.09
CA ARG A 25 17.13 -19.76 -2.33
C ARG A 25 16.17 -20.95 -2.53
N LEU A 26 14.90 -20.66 -2.84
CA LEU A 26 13.89 -21.68 -3.11
C LEU A 26 13.85 -22.11 -4.58
N GLY A 27 14.77 -21.63 -5.39
CA GLY A 27 14.85 -22.00 -6.80
C GLY A 27 13.98 -21.15 -7.73
N LEU A 28 13.45 -20.03 -7.24
CA LEU A 28 12.59 -19.13 -8.02
C LEU A 28 13.44 -17.98 -8.59
N GLY A 29 14.42 -18.31 -9.42
CA GLY A 29 15.35 -17.34 -9.97
C GLY A 29 14.72 -16.30 -10.90
N GLN A 30 13.50 -16.56 -11.40
CA GLN A 30 12.78 -15.62 -12.25
C GLN A 30 12.19 -14.43 -11.50
N VAL A 31 12.18 -14.49 -10.16
CA VAL A 31 11.68 -13.37 -9.33
C VAL A 31 12.74 -12.29 -9.30
N LEU A 32 12.49 -11.17 -9.97
CA LEU A 32 13.44 -10.06 -10.07
C LEU A 32 13.37 -9.11 -8.89
N GLY A 33 12.21 -9.04 -8.23
CA GLY A 33 12.03 -8.16 -7.08
C GLY A 33 10.70 -8.39 -6.42
N VAL A 34 10.59 -7.95 -5.17
CA VAL A 34 9.36 -8.01 -4.38
C VAL A 34 9.20 -6.66 -3.68
N ARG A 35 8.01 -6.10 -3.78
CA ARG A 35 7.64 -4.87 -3.06
C ARG A 35 6.50 -5.21 -2.13
N GLN A 36 6.62 -4.78 -0.88
CA GLN A 36 5.62 -5.05 0.14
C GLN A 36 4.87 -3.75 0.46
N GLY A 37 3.57 -3.87 0.66
CA GLY A 37 2.73 -2.74 1.03
C GLY A 37 1.68 -3.14 2.05
N LYS A 38 0.76 -2.21 2.30
CA LYS A 38 -0.33 -2.39 3.25
C LYS A 38 -1.66 -2.18 2.55
N ARG A 39 -2.68 -2.90 3.01
CA ARG A 39 -4.04 -2.77 2.51
C ARG A 39 -4.97 -2.58 3.70
N PHE A 40 -5.74 -1.49 3.67
CA PHE A 40 -6.71 -1.18 4.72
C PHE A 40 -8.11 -1.31 4.16
N GLU A 41 -8.97 -2.05 4.85
CA GLU A 41 -10.38 -2.11 4.55
C GLU A 41 -11.10 -1.15 5.49
N VAL A 42 -11.75 -0.13 4.93
CA VAL A 42 -12.42 0.90 5.71
C VAL A 42 -13.93 0.71 5.55
N GLU A 43 -14.60 0.35 6.65
CA GLU A 43 -16.05 0.26 6.67
C GLU A 43 -16.65 1.64 6.92
N LEU A 44 -17.67 1.97 6.14
CA LEU A 44 -18.37 3.24 6.28
C LEU A 44 -19.80 3.01 6.72
N GLU A 45 -20.29 3.89 7.57
CA GLU A 45 -21.71 3.99 7.85
C GLU A 45 -22.31 4.93 6.81
N GLY A 46 -23.20 4.42 5.99
CA GLY A 46 -23.82 5.17 4.92
C GLY A 46 -23.07 5.08 3.58
N PRO A 47 -23.50 5.88 2.58
CA PRO A 47 -22.97 5.77 1.22
C PRO A 47 -21.56 6.33 1.09
N ALA A 48 -20.83 5.81 0.11
CA ALA A 48 -19.50 6.32 -0.26
C ALA A 48 -19.66 7.54 -1.18
N ASP A 49 -20.19 8.64 -0.64
CA ASP A 49 -20.40 9.89 -1.36
C ASP A 49 -19.09 10.73 -1.41
N GLU A 50 -19.17 11.90 -2.02
CA GLU A 50 -18.01 12.78 -2.19
C GLU A 50 -17.42 13.20 -0.85
N ALA A 51 -18.26 13.47 0.16
CA ALA A 51 -17.79 13.83 1.49
C ALA A 51 -17.04 12.68 2.15
N ALA A 52 -17.55 11.44 1.99
CA ALA A 52 -16.88 10.25 2.51
C ALA A 52 -15.54 10.01 1.79
N VAL A 53 -15.50 10.16 0.47
CA VAL A 53 -14.25 10.02 -0.31
C VAL A 53 -13.21 11.02 0.16
N THR A 54 -13.60 12.28 0.36
CA THR A 54 -12.69 13.32 0.86
C THR A 54 -12.17 12.98 2.25
N ALA A 55 -13.05 12.53 3.15
CA ALA A 55 -12.68 12.18 4.52
C ALA A 55 -11.68 11.03 4.54
N ILE A 56 -11.92 9.98 3.75
CA ILE A 56 -11.03 8.81 3.72
C ILE A 56 -9.71 9.13 3.02
N THR A 57 -9.73 10.00 2.00
CA THR A 57 -8.50 10.47 1.38
C THR A 57 -7.60 11.19 2.39
N ASN A 58 -8.19 12.08 3.19
CA ASN A 58 -7.45 12.77 4.24
C ASN A 58 -6.93 11.82 5.30
N LEU A 59 -7.74 10.83 5.71
CA LEU A 59 -7.34 9.78 6.64
C LEU A 59 -6.15 8.99 6.11
N ALA A 60 -6.21 8.59 4.83
CA ALA A 60 -5.14 7.82 4.20
C ALA A 60 -3.83 8.59 4.20
N ARG A 61 -3.88 9.87 3.84
CA ARG A 61 -2.69 10.73 3.80
C ARG A 61 -2.13 10.97 5.20
N ASP A 62 -2.99 11.28 6.18
CA ASP A 62 -2.56 11.80 7.47
C ASP A 62 -2.31 10.72 8.51
N LEU A 63 -2.96 9.55 8.39
CA LEU A 63 -2.89 8.50 9.39
C LEU A 63 -2.41 7.15 8.86
N LEU A 64 -2.85 6.75 7.66
CA LEU A 64 -2.58 5.41 7.14
C LEU A 64 -1.27 5.30 6.40
N SER A 65 -0.72 6.42 5.95
CA SER A 65 0.54 6.46 5.19
C SER A 65 1.48 7.51 5.74
N ASN A 66 2.76 7.36 5.37
CA ASN A 66 3.76 8.42 5.57
C ASN A 66 4.03 9.03 4.19
N PRO A 67 3.49 10.20 3.87
CA PRO A 67 3.58 10.77 2.52
C PRO A 67 4.99 11.12 2.08
N VAL A 68 5.95 11.17 3.02
CA VAL A 68 7.36 11.39 2.69
C VAL A 68 7.95 10.21 1.94
N ILE A 69 7.56 8.98 2.32
CA ILE A 69 8.14 7.74 1.77
C ILE A 69 7.13 6.82 1.12
N GLU A 70 5.83 7.10 1.25
CA GLU A 70 4.77 6.20 0.78
C GLU A 70 3.77 6.93 -0.11
N ASP A 71 3.23 6.19 -1.08
CA ASP A 71 2.08 6.60 -1.87
C ASP A 71 0.88 5.75 -1.46
N PHE A 72 -0.32 6.28 -1.65
CA PHE A 72 -1.52 5.49 -1.42
C PHE A 72 -2.48 5.59 -2.60
N THR A 73 -3.32 4.57 -2.74
CA THR A 73 -4.40 4.50 -3.73
C THR A 73 -5.70 4.21 -3.00
N LEU A 74 -6.75 4.95 -3.33
CA LEU A 74 -8.08 4.73 -2.77
C LEU A 74 -8.97 4.05 -3.80
N HIS A 75 -9.60 2.95 -3.40
CA HIS A 75 -10.59 2.24 -4.19
C HIS A 75 -11.95 2.41 -3.53
N VAL A 76 -12.89 3.03 -4.23
CA VAL A 76 -14.18 3.41 -3.67
C VAL A 76 -15.21 2.28 -3.78
N GLY A 77 -15.11 1.49 -4.82
CA GLY A 77 -16.09 0.44 -5.14
C GLY A 77 -16.10 -0.79 -4.28
#